data_7d80ab620cbcfa5c820cddb37d8aefd3
#
_entry.id   7d80ab620cbcfa5c820cddb37d8aefd3
#
_cell.length_a   1.000
_cell.length_b   1.000
_cell.length_c   1.000
_cell.angle_alpha   90.00
_cell.angle_beta   90.00
_cell.angle_gamma   90.00
#
_symmetry.space_group_name_H-M   'P 1'
#
loop_
_entity.id
_entity.type
_entity.pdbx_description
1 polymer ?
#
loop_
_entity_poly.entity_id
_entity_poly.type
_entity_poly.pdbx_seq_one_letter_code
_entity_poly.pdbx_strand_id
1 'polypeptide(L)'
;CSATFRNENFIYEEAPIPGNRLGLLYRADGKGNQSENTGFFMLFKQGDLGFSEFTVTDPSPNTIVSVDKSNINNSDVWLYDLTENGTLDNAWTKVPAVTGNNVIYNSLSQSIRKLFSVNTRAGDSIDLVFADGVFGENPNGAFRTYYRSSINDTFTIRPRDMRGVTASIDYVNSKGQINTLTLTMDLQTTVDNATASESNSDIK
;
A
#
# COMPACT_ATOMS: atom_id res chain seq x y z
N CYS A 1 9.38 -6.50 1.70
CA CYS A 1 8.29 -6.53 2.69
C CYS A 1 7.95 -5.11 3.09
N SER A 2 6.69 -4.76 3.14
CA SER A 2 6.24 -3.53 3.80
C SER A 2 5.69 -3.89 5.17
N ALA A 3 5.86 -2.99 6.12
CA ALA A 3 5.35 -3.16 7.46
C ALA A 3 4.21 -2.17 7.71
N THR A 4 3.12 -2.67 8.27
CA THR A 4 2.04 -1.83 8.78
C THR A 4 2.14 -1.82 10.29
N PHE A 5 2.35 -0.65 10.88
CA PHE A 5 2.34 -0.49 12.33
C PHE A 5 0.91 -0.25 12.79
N ARG A 6 0.49 -1.05 13.74
CA ARG A 6 -0.78 -0.86 14.41
C ARG A 6 -0.50 -0.57 15.88
N ASN A 7 -0.64 0.66 16.28
CA ASN A 7 -0.85 1.01 17.70
C ASN A 7 -2.35 0.82 17.99
N GLU A 8 -2.73 0.58 19.24
CA GLU A 8 -4.15 0.36 19.64
C GLU A 8 -5.14 1.40 19.06
N ASN A 9 -4.66 2.57 18.65
CA ASN A 9 -5.48 3.67 18.14
C ASN A 9 -5.15 4.12 16.71
N PHE A 10 -4.08 3.61 16.07
CA PHE A 10 -3.66 4.09 14.75
C PHE A 10 -3.11 2.97 13.89
N ILE A 11 -3.54 2.95 12.63
CA ILE A 11 -2.96 2.11 11.59
C ILE A 11 -2.13 3.03 10.71
N TYR A 12 -0.82 2.79 10.66
CA TYR A 12 0.05 3.44 9.69
C TYR A 12 0.33 2.46 8.57
N GLU A 13 -0.04 2.84 7.38
CA GLU A 13 0.33 2.13 6.17
C GLU A 13 1.48 2.89 5.52
N GLU A 14 2.63 2.23 5.38
CA GLU A 14 3.75 2.82 4.69
C GLU A 14 3.45 2.80 3.19
N ALA A 15 3.28 3.98 2.60
CA ALA A 15 3.30 4.11 1.16
C ALA A 15 4.73 3.79 0.65
N PRO A 16 4.89 3.09 -0.49
CA PRO A 16 6.19 2.64 -1.00
C PRO A 16 7.02 3.77 -1.61
N ILE A 17 6.97 4.95 -1.03
CA ILE A 17 7.73 6.10 -1.50
C ILE A 17 9.11 6.08 -0.87
N PRO A 18 10.20 6.13 -1.65
CA PRO A 18 11.55 6.29 -1.12
C PRO A 18 11.64 7.52 -0.22
N GLY A 19 12.11 7.32 1.02
CA GLY A 19 12.24 8.40 2.01
C GLY A 19 11.00 8.67 2.86
N ASN A 20 9.90 7.96 2.65
CA ASN A 20 8.76 8.02 3.57
C ASN A 20 9.13 7.37 4.92
N ARG A 21 8.75 8.01 6.00
CA ARG A 21 9.14 7.60 7.35
C ARG A 21 7.92 7.42 8.22
N LEU A 22 7.95 6.37 9.02
CA LEU A 22 6.89 6.08 9.98
C LEU A 22 6.92 7.10 11.14
N GLY A 23 5.76 7.66 11.45
CA GLY A 23 5.54 8.37 12.70
C GLY A 23 5.18 7.38 13.81
N LEU A 24 6.04 7.21 14.81
CA LEU A 24 5.72 6.43 16.00
C LEU A 24 5.07 7.35 17.03
N LEU A 25 3.79 7.11 17.31
CA LEU A 25 3.07 7.79 18.36
C LEU A 25 3.09 6.92 19.63
N TYR A 26 3.64 7.49 20.70
CA TYR A 26 3.62 6.87 22.00
C TYR A 26 2.33 7.24 22.72
N ARG A 27 1.72 6.27 23.37
CA ARG A 27 0.59 6.52 24.25
C ARG A 27 1.11 7.15 25.55
N ALA A 28 0.59 8.32 25.93
CA ALA A 28 0.87 8.89 27.24
C ALA A 28 0.22 8.02 28.33
N ASP A 29 0.92 7.88 29.47
CA ASP A 29 0.40 7.17 30.65
C ASP A 29 -0.70 7.95 31.42
N GLY A 30 -1.15 9.08 30.86
CA GLY A 30 -2.07 10.01 31.50
C GLY A 30 -1.46 10.88 32.60
N LYS A 31 -0.16 10.71 32.89
CA LYS A 31 0.59 11.46 33.90
C LYS A 31 1.69 12.36 33.31
N GLY A 32 1.69 12.49 32.00
CA GLY A 32 2.67 13.30 31.27
C GLY A 32 3.97 12.56 30.91
N ASN A 33 4.08 11.26 31.22
CA ASN A 33 5.23 10.43 30.84
C ASN A 33 4.88 9.52 29.69
N GLN A 34 5.89 9.03 28.98
CA GLN A 34 5.75 7.97 28.01
C GLN A 34 5.46 6.66 28.73
N SER A 35 4.45 5.91 28.25
CA SER A 35 4.16 4.59 28.79
C SER A 35 5.23 3.60 28.38
N GLU A 36 5.93 3.00 29.33
CA GLU A 36 6.91 1.93 29.10
C GLU A 36 6.23 0.62 28.60
N ASN A 37 4.92 0.52 28.78
CA ASN A 37 4.11 -0.66 28.38
C ASN A 37 3.31 -0.43 27.09
N THR A 38 3.76 0.46 26.23
CA THR A 38 3.09 0.67 24.95
C THR A 38 3.40 -0.51 24.03
N GLY A 39 2.48 -1.44 23.92
CA GLY A 39 2.54 -2.50 22.92
C GLY A 39 2.19 -1.94 21.54
N PHE A 40 2.81 -2.47 20.52
CA PHE A 40 2.43 -2.24 19.13
C PHE A 40 2.38 -3.55 18.38
N PHE A 41 1.49 -3.61 17.40
CA PHE A 41 1.42 -4.75 16.48
C PHE A 41 2.09 -4.35 15.17
N MET A 42 2.93 -5.24 14.66
CA MET A 42 3.51 -5.10 13.34
C MET A 42 2.91 -6.18 12.44
N LEU A 43 2.30 -5.76 11.35
CA LEU A 43 1.79 -6.66 10.33
C LEU A 43 2.79 -6.69 9.18
N PHE A 44 3.25 -7.89 8.86
CA PHE A 44 4.07 -8.13 7.68
C PHE A 44 3.19 -8.60 6.55
N LYS A 45 3.30 -7.96 5.40
CA LYS A 45 2.68 -8.43 4.17
C LYS A 45 3.74 -9.08 3.31
N GLN A 46 3.45 -10.27 2.82
CA GLN A 46 4.31 -10.97 1.87
C GLN A 46 4.16 -10.34 0.49
N GLY A 47 5.25 -10.33 -0.27
CA GLY A 47 5.29 -9.94 -1.66
C GLY A 47 6.43 -8.98 -1.97
N ASP A 48 6.68 -8.84 -3.27
CA ASP A 48 7.65 -7.92 -3.81
C ASP A 48 6.96 -6.61 -4.21
N LEU A 49 7.58 -5.51 -3.86
CA LEU A 49 7.15 -4.20 -4.29
C LEU A 49 7.73 -3.90 -5.67
N GLY A 50 6.86 -3.73 -6.64
CA GLY A 50 7.20 -3.34 -8.00
C GLY A 50 6.56 -2.02 -8.39
N PHE A 51 6.92 -1.54 -9.57
CA PHE A 51 6.26 -0.38 -10.17
C PHE A 51 6.14 -0.54 -11.69
N SER A 52 5.22 0.22 -12.27
CA SER A 52 5.07 0.42 -13.71
C SER A 52 4.84 1.89 -14.00
N GLU A 53 5.35 2.35 -15.13
CA GLU A 53 5.15 3.72 -15.61
C GLU A 53 4.32 3.70 -16.89
N PHE A 54 3.48 4.72 -17.03
CA PHE A 54 2.68 4.93 -18.24
C PHE A 54 2.41 6.41 -18.45
N THR A 55 2.03 6.77 -19.67
CA THR A 55 1.68 8.15 -20.02
C THR A 55 0.30 8.17 -20.67
N VAL A 56 -0.54 9.10 -20.22
CA VAL A 56 -1.83 9.41 -20.83
C VAL A 56 -1.71 10.74 -21.56
N THR A 57 -1.76 10.70 -22.90
CA THR A 57 -1.63 11.89 -23.75
C THR A 57 -2.96 12.40 -24.26
N ASP A 58 -3.99 11.58 -24.22
CA ASP A 58 -5.35 11.92 -24.64
C ASP A 58 -6.32 11.64 -23.47
N PRO A 59 -6.46 12.63 -22.55
CA PRO A 59 -7.31 12.49 -21.38
C PRO A 59 -8.78 12.37 -21.79
N SER A 60 -9.37 11.22 -21.50
CA SER A 60 -10.77 10.94 -21.77
C SER A 60 -11.52 10.48 -20.52
N PRO A 61 -12.84 10.66 -20.44
CA PRO A 61 -13.65 10.13 -19.37
C PRO A 61 -13.52 8.61 -19.26
N ASN A 62 -13.43 8.11 -18.03
CA ASN A 62 -13.34 6.67 -17.72
C ASN A 62 -12.15 5.97 -18.39
N THR A 63 -11.03 6.67 -18.56
CA THR A 63 -9.79 6.06 -19.05
C THR A 63 -9.43 4.84 -18.21
N ILE A 64 -9.03 3.75 -18.90
CA ILE A 64 -8.56 2.51 -18.28
C ILE A 64 -7.13 2.27 -18.72
N VAL A 65 -6.27 2.01 -17.74
CA VAL A 65 -4.87 1.64 -17.99
C VAL A 65 -4.60 0.28 -17.38
N SER A 66 -4.18 -0.67 -18.20
CA SER A 66 -3.88 -2.04 -17.77
C SER A 66 -2.43 -2.15 -17.28
N VAL A 67 -2.26 -2.83 -16.15
CA VAL A 67 -0.96 -3.24 -15.61
C VAL A 67 -0.86 -4.75 -15.74
N ASP A 68 -0.04 -5.21 -16.67
CA ASP A 68 0.02 -6.63 -17.06
C ASP A 68 0.97 -7.47 -16.20
N LYS A 69 1.26 -7.05 -14.99
CA LYS A 69 1.94 -7.85 -13.98
C LYS A 69 0.93 -8.76 -13.30
N SER A 70 1.23 -10.04 -13.21
CA SER A 70 0.39 -11.02 -12.51
C SER A 70 0.60 -11.03 -11.00
N ASN A 71 -0.34 -11.65 -10.28
CA ASN A 71 -0.32 -11.84 -8.83
C ASN A 71 -0.21 -10.53 -8.04
N ILE A 72 -0.81 -9.46 -8.53
CA ILE A 72 -0.88 -8.18 -7.83
C ILE A 72 -1.91 -8.26 -6.70
N ASN A 73 -1.51 -7.85 -5.51
CA ASN A 73 -2.46 -7.63 -4.43
C ASN A 73 -3.23 -6.33 -4.69
N ASN A 74 -4.50 -6.45 -5.05
CA ASN A 74 -5.38 -5.34 -5.36
C ASN A 74 -5.45 -4.29 -4.24
N SER A 75 -5.32 -4.68 -2.96
CA SER A 75 -5.34 -3.72 -1.85
C SER A 75 -4.09 -2.83 -1.81
N ASP A 76 -2.98 -3.29 -2.36
CA ASP A 76 -1.68 -2.67 -2.27
C ASP A 76 -1.24 -2.08 -3.62
N VAL A 77 -1.98 -1.09 -4.07
CA VAL A 77 -1.74 -0.35 -5.31
C VAL A 77 -1.78 1.14 -5.01
N TRP A 78 -0.73 1.87 -5.41
CA TRP A 78 -0.56 3.30 -5.21
C TRP A 78 -0.20 3.96 -6.54
N LEU A 79 -0.75 5.12 -6.80
CA LEU A 79 -0.58 5.86 -8.06
C LEU A 79 -0.13 7.28 -7.78
N TYR A 80 0.85 7.73 -8.55
CA TYR A 80 1.44 9.07 -8.47
C TYR A 80 1.60 9.68 -9.85
N ASP A 81 1.44 11.00 -9.93
CA ASP A 81 1.91 11.76 -11.07
C ASP A 81 3.44 11.76 -11.10
N LEU A 82 4.01 11.86 -12.28
CA LEU A 82 5.42 12.13 -12.48
C LEU A 82 5.61 13.54 -13.03
N THR A 83 6.60 14.24 -12.47
CA THR A 83 7.08 15.48 -13.08
C THR A 83 7.83 15.18 -14.39
N GLU A 84 8.12 16.20 -15.17
CA GLU A 84 8.95 16.09 -16.38
C GLU A 84 10.33 15.47 -16.12
N ASN A 85 10.85 15.63 -14.91
CA ASN A 85 12.13 15.06 -14.48
C ASN A 85 11.99 13.62 -13.93
N GLY A 86 10.81 12.98 -14.00
CA GLY A 86 10.55 11.63 -13.52
C GLY A 86 10.49 11.50 -11.99
N THR A 87 10.37 12.62 -11.27
CA THR A 87 10.17 12.60 -9.82
C THR A 87 8.67 12.47 -9.49
N LEU A 88 8.37 11.83 -8.35
CA LEU A 88 6.99 11.70 -7.89
C LEU A 88 6.45 13.08 -7.50
N ASP A 89 5.21 13.33 -7.90
CA ASP A 89 4.48 14.55 -7.56
C ASP A 89 3.24 14.17 -6.72
N ASN A 90 2.04 14.42 -7.22
CA ASN A 90 0.83 14.23 -6.44
C ASN A 90 0.42 12.75 -6.35
N ALA A 91 -0.01 12.32 -5.17
CA ALA A 91 -0.62 11.02 -4.98
C ALA A 91 -2.09 11.05 -5.44
N TRP A 92 -2.51 9.99 -6.12
CA TRP A 92 -3.91 9.73 -6.44
C TRP A 92 -4.56 8.90 -5.33
N THR A 93 -5.82 9.18 -5.04
CA THR A 93 -6.56 8.48 -4.00
C THR A 93 -7.30 7.29 -4.60
N LYS A 94 -7.00 6.09 -4.09
CA LYS A 94 -7.73 4.89 -4.45
C LYS A 94 -9.09 4.85 -3.76
N VAL A 95 -10.13 4.62 -4.55
CA VAL A 95 -11.52 4.49 -4.08
C VAL A 95 -12.12 3.17 -4.56
N PRO A 96 -13.17 2.64 -3.93
CA PRO A 96 -13.78 1.38 -4.33
C PRO A 96 -14.30 1.36 -5.76
N ALA A 97 -14.86 2.47 -6.23
CA ALA A 97 -15.33 2.64 -7.60
C ALA A 97 -15.30 4.11 -8.00
N VAL A 98 -14.96 4.41 -9.25
CA VAL A 98 -15.00 5.75 -9.85
C VAL A 98 -16.08 5.86 -10.93
N THR A 99 -16.75 4.73 -11.28
CA THR A 99 -17.78 4.65 -12.30
C THR A 99 -19.01 3.93 -11.79
N GLY A 100 -20.16 4.19 -12.39
CA GLY A 100 -21.44 3.55 -12.08
C GLY A 100 -22.28 4.27 -11.02
N ASN A 101 -23.46 3.72 -10.72
CA ASN A 101 -24.46 4.32 -9.84
C ASN A 101 -24.09 4.29 -8.34
N ASN A 102 -22.98 3.64 -7.99
CA ASN A 102 -22.54 3.47 -6.60
C ASN A 102 -21.39 4.43 -6.23
N VAL A 103 -21.12 5.42 -7.06
CA VAL A 103 -20.14 6.45 -6.72
C VAL A 103 -20.78 7.37 -5.69
N ILE A 104 -20.63 6.99 -4.42
CA ILE A 104 -20.99 7.87 -3.30
C ILE A 104 -19.78 8.75 -3.06
N TYR A 105 -19.69 9.84 -3.79
CA TYR A 105 -18.69 10.85 -3.55
C TYR A 105 -19.31 12.01 -2.77
N ASN A 106 -19.03 12.05 -1.49
CA ASN A 106 -19.47 13.11 -0.61
C ASN A 106 -18.28 13.89 -0.05
N SER A 107 -17.42 14.38 -0.94
CA SER A 107 -16.35 15.27 -0.53
C SER A 107 -16.77 16.72 -0.68
N LEU A 108 -16.87 17.41 0.42
CA LEU A 108 -16.96 18.88 0.48
C LEU A 108 -15.63 19.56 0.12
N SER A 109 -14.55 18.78 0.01
CA SER A 109 -13.23 19.27 -0.38
C SER A 109 -13.02 19.07 -1.88
N GLN A 110 -13.00 20.15 -2.63
CA GLN A 110 -12.62 20.14 -4.06
C GLN A 110 -11.15 19.77 -4.29
N SER A 111 -10.35 19.65 -3.24
CA SER A 111 -8.93 19.30 -3.33
C SER A 111 -8.68 17.81 -3.62
N ILE A 112 -9.66 16.91 -3.39
CA ILE A 112 -9.50 15.48 -3.62
C ILE A 112 -10.25 15.11 -4.90
N ARG A 113 -9.65 15.44 -6.05
CA ARG A 113 -10.20 15.07 -7.35
C ARG A 113 -9.39 14.02 -8.10
N LYS A 114 -8.17 13.76 -7.67
CA LYS A 114 -7.29 12.72 -8.24
C LYS A 114 -7.70 11.37 -7.68
N LEU A 115 -8.64 10.72 -8.36
CA LEU A 115 -9.29 9.48 -7.92
C LEU A 115 -9.08 8.37 -8.95
N PHE A 116 -8.82 7.17 -8.48
CA PHE A 116 -8.81 5.97 -9.29
C PHE A 116 -9.38 4.78 -8.54
N SER A 117 -9.85 3.79 -9.26
CA SER A 117 -10.19 2.49 -8.72
C SER A 117 -9.38 1.39 -9.40
N VAL A 118 -9.33 0.23 -8.77
CA VAL A 118 -8.57 -0.93 -9.25
C VAL A 118 -9.53 -2.08 -9.50
N ASN A 119 -9.55 -2.56 -10.73
CA ASN A 119 -10.28 -3.76 -11.10
C ASN A 119 -9.29 -4.91 -11.32
N THR A 120 -9.57 -6.06 -10.72
CA THR A 120 -8.77 -7.26 -10.91
C THR A 120 -9.16 -7.95 -12.22
N ARG A 121 -8.15 -8.37 -12.99
CA ARG A 121 -8.26 -9.16 -14.21
C ARG A 121 -7.79 -10.61 -13.99
N ALA A 122 -7.93 -11.41 -15.02
CA ALA A 122 -7.41 -12.77 -15.00
C ALA A 122 -5.91 -12.82 -14.71
N GLY A 123 -5.49 -13.77 -13.88
CA GLY A 123 -4.10 -13.88 -13.41
C GLY A 123 -3.69 -12.82 -12.41
N ASP A 124 -4.67 -12.21 -11.71
CA ASP A 124 -4.47 -11.15 -10.73
C ASP A 124 -3.65 -9.96 -11.26
N SER A 125 -3.73 -9.72 -12.57
CA SER A 125 -3.35 -8.43 -13.15
C SER A 125 -4.44 -7.39 -12.88
N ILE A 126 -4.15 -6.12 -13.04
CA ILE A 126 -5.08 -5.05 -12.69
C ILE A 126 -5.32 -4.05 -13.80
N ASP A 127 -6.50 -3.47 -13.79
CA ASP A 127 -6.83 -2.25 -14.51
C ASP A 127 -6.97 -1.09 -13.54
N LEU A 128 -6.28 -0.01 -13.82
CA LEU A 128 -6.47 1.29 -13.18
C LEU A 128 -7.60 2.00 -13.93
N VAL A 129 -8.69 2.27 -13.25
CA VAL A 129 -9.87 2.94 -13.82
C VAL A 129 -9.95 4.34 -13.26
N PHE A 130 -9.99 5.32 -14.13
CA PHE A 130 -10.06 6.73 -13.78
C PHE A 130 -11.48 7.26 -13.86
N ALA A 131 -11.71 8.41 -13.24
CA ALA A 131 -13.01 9.05 -13.17
C ALA A 131 -13.44 9.67 -14.53
N ASP A 132 -14.63 10.24 -14.54
CA ASP A 132 -15.31 10.77 -15.73
C ASP A 132 -15.01 12.27 -16.03
N GLY A 133 -14.15 12.90 -15.26
CA GLY A 133 -13.85 14.31 -15.34
C GLY A 133 -14.84 15.24 -14.62
N VAL A 134 -15.99 14.72 -14.21
CA VAL A 134 -17.02 15.47 -13.47
C VAL A 134 -16.79 15.35 -11.95
N PHE A 135 -16.77 14.15 -11.43
CA PHE A 135 -16.54 13.88 -10.01
C PHE A 135 -15.06 13.77 -9.67
N GLY A 136 -14.28 13.21 -10.57
CA GLY A 136 -12.83 13.12 -10.45
C GLY A 136 -12.14 13.71 -11.66
N GLU A 137 -10.85 13.86 -11.57
CA GLU A 137 -10.00 14.42 -12.63
C GLU A 137 -9.69 13.34 -13.68
N ASN A 138 -9.70 13.73 -14.97
CA ASN A 138 -9.20 12.86 -16.01
C ASN A 138 -7.67 12.75 -15.92
N PRO A 139 -7.09 11.58 -16.10
CA PRO A 139 -5.64 11.41 -16.06
C PRO A 139 -4.99 12.11 -17.25
N ASN A 140 -3.92 12.87 -17.00
CA ASN A 140 -3.14 13.51 -18.06
C ASN A 140 -1.67 13.61 -17.64
N GLY A 141 -0.76 13.22 -18.53
CA GLY A 141 0.67 13.24 -18.28
C GLY A 141 1.26 11.87 -17.95
N ALA A 142 2.40 11.89 -17.29
CA ALA A 142 3.14 10.67 -16.91
C ALA A 142 2.81 10.25 -15.49
N PHE A 143 2.76 8.95 -15.29
CA PHE A 143 2.36 8.33 -14.03
C PHE A 143 3.31 7.20 -13.65
N ARG A 144 3.44 6.96 -12.34
CA ARG A 144 4.02 5.74 -11.78
C ARG A 144 3.03 5.10 -10.83
N THR A 145 2.71 3.83 -11.09
CA THR A 145 1.96 2.98 -10.17
C THR A 145 2.89 2.03 -9.46
N TYR A 146 2.81 1.99 -8.14
CA TYR A 146 3.45 0.96 -7.32
C TYR A 146 2.43 -0.10 -6.96
N TYR A 147 2.88 -1.32 -6.89
CA TYR A 147 2.04 -2.46 -6.49
C TYR A 147 2.86 -3.51 -5.77
N ARG A 148 2.20 -4.29 -4.94
CA ARG A 148 2.80 -5.50 -4.37
C ARG A 148 2.32 -6.71 -5.14
N SER A 149 3.26 -7.54 -5.59
CA SER A 149 2.96 -8.82 -6.24
C SER A 149 3.45 -9.99 -5.39
N SER A 150 2.66 -11.05 -5.33
CA SER A 150 3.07 -12.31 -4.73
C SER A 150 3.92 -13.13 -5.71
N ILE A 151 4.88 -13.87 -5.18
CA ILE A 151 5.61 -14.88 -5.97
C ILE A 151 4.77 -16.14 -6.25
N ASN A 152 3.61 -16.24 -5.61
CA ASN A 152 2.68 -17.36 -5.73
C ASN A 152 3.31 -18.73 -5.36
N ASP A 153 4.27 -18.72 -4.46
CA ASP A 153 4.93 -19.94 -3.98
C ASP A 153 4.36 -20.39 -2.64
N THR A 154 4.37 -21.69 -2.44
CA THR A 154 4.12 -22.29 -1.13
C THR A 154 5.41 -22.37 -0.34
N PHE A 155 5.37 -22.01 0.93
CA PHE A 155 6.54 -22.08 1.79
C PHE A 155 6.16 -22.46 3.21
N THR A 156 7.14 -23.03 3.92
CA THR A 156 7.06 -23.30 5.34
C THR A 156 8.20 -22.58 6.03
N ILE A 157 7.89 -21.70 6.98
CA ILE A 157 8.87 -20.99 7.80
C ILE A 157 8.87 -21.64 9.18
N ARG A 158 10.00 -22.15 9.60
CA ARG A 158 10.16 -22.79 10.92
C ARG A 158 10.78 -21.79 11.91
N PRO A 159 10.58 -21.97 13.22
CA PRO A 159 11.20 -21.12 14.24
C PRO A 159 12.71 -20.92 14.08
N ARG A 160 13.42 -21.96 13.67
CA ARG A 160 14.88 -21.88 13.42
C ARG A 160 15.26 -20.97 12.25
N ASP A 161 14.35 -20.80 11.28
CA ASP A 161 14.61 -20.04 10.05
C ASP A 161 14.47 -18.53 10.30
N MET A 162 13.79 -18.15 11.38
CA MET A 162 13.56 -16.75 11.80
C MET A 162 14.02 -16.50 13.24
N ARG A 163 15.13 -17.06 13.65
CA ARG A 163 15.69 -16.82 14.97
C ARG A 163 16.59 -15.59 14.94
N GLY A 164 16.27 -14.59 15.77
CA GLY A 164 17.06 -13.37 15.88
C GLY A 164 17.11 -12.54 14.60
N VAL A 165 16.09 -12.62 13.75
CA VAL A 165 16.01 -11.77 12.56
C VAL A 165 15.82 -10.33 13.00
N THR A 166 16.67 -9.43 12.49
CA THR A 166 16.61 -8.02 12.83
C THR A 166 16.13 -7.20 11.64
N ALA A 167 15.29 -6.21 11.93
CA ALA A 167 14.89 -5.17 10.97
C ALA A 167 15.12 -3.81 11.61
N SER A 168 15.67 -2.87 10.86
CA SER A 168 15.87 -1.49 11.30
C SER A 168 14.97 -0.57 10.49
N ILE A 169 14.20 0.25 11.20
CA ILE A 169 13.21 1.16 10.60
C ILE A 169 13.41 2.55 11.16
N ASP A 170 13.58 3.52 10.29
CA ASP A 170 13.67 4.91 10.70
C ASP A 170 12.28 5.47 10.98
N TYR A 171 12.13 6.13 12.11
CA TYR A 171 10.89 6.78 12.52
C TYR A 171 11.12 8.22 13.00
N VAL A 172 10.06 9.02 12.94
CA VAL A 172 10.07 10.37 13.48
C VAL A 172 9.46 10.35 14.88
N ASN A 173 10.23 10.78 15.87
CA ASN A 173 9.76 10.86 17.24
C ASN A 173 8.84 12.08 17.49
N SER A 174 8.25 12.18 18.68
CA SER A 174 7.35 13.28 19.05
C SER A 174 7.99 14.68 19.02
N LYS A 175 9.32 14.75 18.94
CA LYS A 175 10.09 16.01 18.82
C LYS A 175 10.49 16.33 17.38
N GLY A 176 10.00 15.54 16.40
CA GLY A 176 10.35 15.72 14.99
C GLY A 176 11.77 15.21 14.62
N GLN A 177 12.44 14.50 15.51
CA GLN A 177 13.77 13.95 15.23
C GLN A 177 13.66 12.55 14.63
N ILE A 178 14.58 12.23 13.75
CA ILE A 178 14.70 10.91 13.15
C ILE A 178 15.48 10.01 14.09
N ASN A 179 14.91 8.88 14.44
CA ASN A 179 15.53 7.81 15.20
C ASN A 179 15.37 6.49 14.47
N THR A 180 16.23 5.53 14.74
CA THR A 180 16.15 4.19 14.19
C THR A 180 15.59 3.23 15.24
N LEU A 181 14.52 2.55 14.92
CA LEU A 181 13.98 1.44 15.70
C LEU A 181 14.59 0.14 15.18
N THR A 182 15.29 -0.58 16.03
CA THR A 182 15.78 -1.93 15.70
C THR A 182 14.86 -2.94 16.37
N LEU A 183 14.27 -3.79 15.54
CA LEU A 183 13.38 -4.88 15.96
C LEU A 183 14.14 -6.20 15.83
N THR A 184 14.08 -7.00 16.88
CA THR A 184 14.53 -8.40 16.84
C THR A 184 13.31 -9.29 16.90
N MET A 185 13.18 -10.19 15.95
CA MET A 185 12.01 -11.05 15.79
C MET A 185 12.43 -12.52 15.90
N ASP A 186 11.66 -13.26 16.69
CA ASP A 186 11.76 -14.70 16.80
C ASP A 186 10.40 -15.32 16.50
N LEU A 187 10.37 -16.28 15.60
CA LEU A 187 9.16 -17.03 15.31
C LEU A 187 8.96 -18.09 16.39
N GLN A 188 7.79 -18.09 17.02
CA GLN A 188 7.46 -19.07 18.07
C GLN A 188 6.89 -20.38 17.53
N THR A 189 6.05 -20.27 16.48
CA THR A 189 5.39 -21.42 15.87
C THR A 189 5.67 -21.45 14.37
N THR A 190 5.70 -22.65 13.79
CA THR A 190 5.85 -22.82 12.36
C THR A 190 4.71 -22.12 11.62
N VAL A 191 5.05 -21.34 10.60
CA VAL A 191 4.10 -20.82 9.63
C VAL A 191 4.10 -21.78 8.45
N ASP A 192 3.03 -22.50 8.33
CA ASP A 192 2.66 -23.36 7.20
C ASP A 192 1.34 -22.84 6.61
N ASN A 193 0.74 -23.52 5.67
CA ASN A 193 -0.49 -23.11 4.99
C ASN A 193 -0.35 -21.90 4.04
N ALA A 194 0.85 -21.56 3.59
CA ALA A 194 0.96 -20.76 2.40
C ALA A 194 0.39 -21.58 1.24
N THR A 195 -0.69 -21.11 0.63
CA THR A 195 -1.30 -21.74 -0.55
C THR A 195 -1.00 -20.89 -1.77
N ALA A 196 -0.85 -21.51 -2.92
CA ALA A 196 -0.89 -20.81 -4.20
C ALA A 196 -2.25 -20.12 -4.35
N SER A 197 -2.33 -19.10 -5.20
CA SER A 197 -3.60 -18.45 -5.52
C SER A 197 -4.59 -19.49 -6.07
N GLU A 198 -5.85 -19.37 -5.68
CA GLU A 198 -6.91 -20.22 -6.19
C GLU A 198 -7.02 -20.07 -7.71
N SER A 199 -7.09 -21.17 -8.42
CA SER A 199 -7.37 -21.14 -9.86
C SER A 199 -8.88 -20.98 -10.09
N ASN A 200 -9.26 -20.44 -11.25
CA ASN A 200 -10.67 -20.33 -11.64
C ASN A 200 -11.42 -21.69 -11.65
N SER A 201 -10.69 -22.81 -11.68
CA SER A 201 -11.28 -24.15 -11.57
C SER A 201 -11.61 -24.54 -10.12
N ASP A 202 -11.03 -23.89 -9.13
CA ASP A 202 -11.24 -24.16 -7.71
C ASP A 202 -12.42 -23.35 -7.14
N ILE A 203 -12.82 -22.30 -7.88
CA ILE A 203 -14.00 -21.48 -7.57
C ILE A 203 -15.21 -22.12 -8.26
N LYS A 204 -15.87 -23.05 -7.56
CA LYS A 204 -17.15 -23.66 -7.99
C LYS A 204 -18.28 -23.26 -7.10
#